data_9803c39b92d51b5e96f18639867599e3
#
_entry.id   9803c39b92d51b5e96f18639867599e3
#
_cell.length_a   1.000
_cell.length_b   1.000
_cell.length_c   1.000
_cell.angle_alpha   90.00
_cell.angle_beta   90.00
_cell.angle_gamma   90.00
#
_symmetry.space_group_name_H-M   'P 1'
#
loop_
_entity.id
_entity.type
_entity.pdbx_description
1 polymer ?
#
loop_
_entity_poly.entity_id
_entity_poly.type
_entity_poly.pdbx_seq_one_letter_code
_entity_poly.pdbx_strand_id
1 'polypeptide(L)'
;MSLADKLSVMVVDDTSVSRTLVTDALDQIGIRKVSIAKDGAAALKSLMAQPVHLVISDMNMPGLDGLGLLKGLREYKPTSGVGFILVTGSADKTLVERGRQLRLNNLVTKPFTVASLKGAIEAVVGKLA
;
A
#
# COMPACT_ATOMS: atom_id res chain seq x y z
N MET A 1 -10.33 21.02 -5.86
CA MET A 1 -9.48 19.84 -6.07
C MET A 1 -9.85 18.77 -5.05
N SER A 2 -9.99 17.54 -5.52
CA SER A 2 -10.34 16.42 -4.66
C SER A 2 -9.12 15.89 -3.92
N LEU A 3 -9.34 15.10 -2.88
CA LEU A 3 -8.26 14.40 -2.19
C LEU A 3 -7.50 13.49 -3.15
N ALA A 4 -8.21 12.85 -4.10
CA ALA A 4 -7.58 11.98 -5.10
C ALA A 4 -6.50 12.70 -5.90
N ASP A 5 -6.68 13.98 -6.19
CA ASP A 5 -5.69 14.77 -6.93
C ASP A 5 -4.43 15.08 -6.12
N LYS A 6 -4.54 15.11 -4.80
CA LYS A 6 -3.46 15.50 -3.89
C LYS A 6 -2.72 14.31 -3.29
N LEU A 7 -3.36 13.16 -3.25
CA LEU A 7 -2.85 11.97 -2.57
C LEU A 7 -1.70 11.36 -3.36
N SER A 8 -0.54 11.21 -2.73
CA SER A 8 0.59 10.48 -3.31
C SER A 8 0.58 9.05 -2.79
N VAL A 9 0.67 8.10 -3.72
CA VAL A 9 0.58 6.67 -3.42
C VAL A 9 1.77 5.95 -4.04
N MET A 10 2.37 5.03 -3.30
CA MET A 10 3.36 4.11 -3.86
C MET A 10 2.76 2.70 -3.91
N VAL A 11 2.86 2.07 -5.07
CA VAL A 11 2.47 0.67 -5.25
C VAL A 11 3.72 -0.19 -5.25
N VAL A 12 3.76 -1.18 -4.36
CA VAL A 12 4.91 -2.08 -4.20
C VAL A 12 4.48 -3.50 -4.54
N ASP A 13 5.08 -4.06 -5.58
CA ASP A 13 4.75 -5.41 -6.04
C ASP A 13 5.88 -5.90 -6.94
N ASP A 14 6.34 -7.13 -6.73
CA ASP A 14 7.45 -7.70 -7.49
C ASP A 14 7.05 -8.24 -8.86
N THR A 15 5.76 -8.43 -9.13
CA THR A 15 5.28 -8.90 -10.43
C THR A 15 4.61 -7.79 -11.21
N SER A 16 4.93 -7.68 -12.50
CA SER A 16 4.40 -6.63 -13.36
C SER A 16 2.89 -6.75 -13.56
N VAL A 17 2.37 -7.96 -13.68
CA VAL A 17 0.92 -8.19 -13.88
C VAL A 17 0.14 -7.72 -12.65
N SER A 18 0.54 -8.17 -11.48
CA SER A 18 -0.13 -7.79 -10.23
C SER A 18 -0.01 -6.29 -9.97
N ARG A 19 1.17 -5.72 -10.19
CA ARG A 19 1.41 -4.29 -10.03
C ARG A 19 0.51 -3.45 -10.96
N THR A 20 0.38 -3.87 -12.22
CA THR A 20 -0.47 -3.19 -13.20
C THR A 20 -1.94 -3.23 -12.79
N LEU A 21 -2.42 -4.33 -12.23
CA LEU A 21 -3.81 -4.42 -11.75
C LEU A 21 -4.10 -3.34 -10.70
N VAL A 22 -3.17 -3.11 -9.79
CA VAL A 22 -3.32 -2.08 -8.76
C VAL A 22 -3.23 -0.68 -9.36
N THR A 23 -2.23 -0.42 -10.20
CA THR A 23 -2.05 0.91 -10.79
C THR A 23 -3.21 1.28 -11.72
N ASP A 24 -3.74 0.31 -12.49
CA ASP A 24 -4.92 0.55 -13.33
C ASP A 24 -6.16 0.87 -12.48
N ALA A 25 -6.33 0.17 -11.36
CA ALA A 25 -7.43 0.47 -10.45
C ALA A 25 -7.30 1.88 -9.87
N LEU A 26 -6.09 2.30 -9.49
CA LEU A 26 -5.86 3.66 -8.98
C LEU A 26 -6.16 4.71 -10.05
N ASP A 27 -5.81 4.45 -11.30
CA ASP A 27 -6.13 5.34 -12.40
C ASP A 27 -7.65 5.51 -12.56
N GLN A 28 -8.40 4.41 -12.52
CA GLN A 28 -9.86 4.45 -12.59
C GLN A 28 -10.49 5.16 -11.40
N ILE A 29 -9.86 5.08 -10.23
CA ILE A 29 -10.31 5.79 -9.02
C ILE A 29 -10.05 7.30 -9.12
N GLY A 30 -9.08 7.70 -9.93
CA GLY A 30 -8.72 9.10 -10.12
C GLY A 30 -7.50 9.54 -9.34
N ILE A 31 -6.74 8.61 -8.77
CA ILE A 31 -5.48 8.91 -8.08
C ILE A 31 -4.38 9.01 -9.12
N ARG A 32 -3.75 10.18 -9.24
CA ARG A 32 -2.81 10.48 -10.30
C ARG A 32 -1.34 10.43 -9.88
N LYS A 33 -1.05 10.75 -8.63
CA LYS A 33 0.32 10.77 -8.12
C LYS A 33 0.72 9.39 -7.63
N VAL A 34 1.07 8.53 -8.56
CA VAL A 34 1.39 7.12 -8.28
C VAL A 34 2.84 6.85 -8.64
N SER A 35 3.59 6.30 -7.71
CA SER A 35 4.93 5.76 -7.94
C SER A 35 4.91 4.25 -7.71
N ILE A 36 5.91 3.57 -8.25
CA ILE A 36 6.00 2.11 -8.12
C ILE A 36 7.36 1.70 -7.58
N ALA A 37 7.38 0.57 -6.88
CA ALA A 37 8.61 -0.12 -6.50
C ALA A 37 8.44 -1.61 -6.75
N LYS A 38 9.51 -2.27 -7.13
CA LYS A 38 9.46 -3.68 -7.54
C LYS A 38 9.80 -4.65 -6.42
N ASP A 39 10.27 -4.14 -5.29
CA ASP A 39 10.55 -4.96 -4.12
C ASP A 39 10.50 -4.11 -2.85
N GLY A 40 10.45 -4.79 -1.71
CA GLY A 40 10.30 -4.11 -0.42
C GLY A 40 11.51 -3.27 -0.03
N ALA A 41 12.71 -3.74 -0.32
CA ALA A 41 13.93 -3.01 0.04
C ALA A 41 14.05 -1.71 -0.76
N ALA A 42 13.77 -1.76 -2.06
CA ALA A 42 13.77 -0.57 -2.91
C ALA A 42 12.70 0.42 -2.47
N ALA A 43 11.52 -0.08 -2.12
CA ALA A 43 10.42 0.75 -1.61
C ALA A 43 10.82 1.45 -0.32
N LEU A 44 11.37 0.72 0.64
CA LEU A 44 11.79 1.29 1.93
C LEU A 44 12.80 2.41 1.72
N LYS A 45 13.82 2.16 0.92
CA LYS A 45 14.86 3.16 0.63
C LYS A 45 14.26 4.42 0.01
N SER A 46 13.40 4.25 -0.99
CA SER A 46 12.74 5.36 -1.67
C SER A 46 11.87 6.18 -0.73
N LEU A 47 11.08 5.50 0.11
CA LEU A 47 10.15 6.13 1.04
C LEU A 47 10.86 6.85 2.18
N MET A 48 12.02 6.34 2.62
CA MET A 48 12.83 7.01 3.63
C MET A 48 13.41 8.32 3.10
N ALA A 49 13.73 8.36 1.80
CA ALA A 49 14.23 9.58 1.15
C ALA A 49 13.10 10.55 0.82
N GLN A 50 11.95 10.03 0.38
CA GLN A 50 10.82 10.85 -0.03
C GLN A 50 9.50 10.15 0.33
N PRO A 51 8.94 10.42 1.51
CA PRO A 51 7.69 9.78 1.95
C PRO A 51 6.49 10.12 1.06
N VAL A 52 5.54 9.19 1.02
CA VAL A 52 4.23 9.39 0.37
C VAL A 52 3.12 9.34 1.43
N HIS A 53 1.90 9.62 1.05
CA HIS A 53 0.77 9.57 1.98
C HIS A 53 0.32 8.14 2.25
N LEU A 54 0.34 7.29 1.22
CA LEU A 54 -0.19 5.94 1.30
C LEU A 54 0.68 4.96 0.52
N VAL A 55 0.94 3.80 1.11
CA VAL A 55 1.60 2.68 0.46
C VAL A 55 0.59 1.55 0.27
N ILE A 56 0.53 1.00 -0.93
CA ILE A 56 -0.25 -0.20 -1.23
C ILE A 56 0.75 -1.27 -1.65
N SER A 57 0.92 -2.30 -0.82
CA SER A 57 1.97 -3.30 -1.02
C SER A 57 1.41 -4.71 -1.05
N ASP A 58 1.91 -5.50 -1.98
CA ASP A 58 1.72 -6.94 -1.95
C ASP A 58 2.41 -7.52 -0.71
N MET A 59 1.84 -8.59 -0.16
CA MET A 59 2.45 -9.29 0.98
C MET A 59 3.65 -10.12 0.54
N ASN A 60 3.49 -10.90 -0.52
CA ASN A 60 4.49 -11.89 -0.92
C ASN A 60 5.48 -11.32 -1.93
N MET A 61 6.65 -10.96 -1.43
CA MET A 61 7.76 -10.47 -2.25
C MET A 61 9.05 -11.11 -1.75
N PRO A 62 9.98 -11.45 -2.65
CA PRO A 62 11.27 -12.00 -2.21
C PRO A 62 12.06 -10.99 -1.40
N GLY A 63 12.83 -11.47 -0.45
CA GLY A 63 13.59 -10.60 0.45
C GLY A 63 12.66 -9.98 1.50
N LEU A 64 12.48 -8.67 1.44
CA LEU A 64 11.61 -7.94 2.38
C LEU A 64 10.16 -8.04 1.89
N ASP A 65 9.31 -8.75 2.63
CA ASP A 65 7.89 -8.87 2.30
C ASP A 65 7.08 -7.63 2.73
N GLY A 66 5.77 -7.67 2.48
CA GLY A 66 4.91 -6.51 2.79
C GLY A 66 4.90 -6.13 4.27
N LEU A 67 4.86 -7.10 5.17
CA LEU A 67 4.92 -6.81 6.60
C LEU A 67 6.30 -6.34 7.04
N GLY A 68 7.37 -6.86 6.43
CA GLY A 68 8.73 -6.39 6.67
C GLY A 68 8.90 -4.94 6.25
N LEU A 69 8.33 -4.56 5.11
CA LEU A 69 8.31 -3.17 4.66
C LEU A 69 7.56 -2.29 5.64
N LEU A 70 6.37 -2.71 6.07
CA LEU A 70 5.58 -1.98 7.05
C LEU A 70 6.37 -1.76 8.35
N LYS A 71 7.00 -2.81 8.85
CA LYS A 71 7.82 -2.72 10.06
C LYS A 71 8.92 -1.68 9.90
N GLY A 72 9.65 -1.70 8.79
CA GLY A 72 10.71 -0.74 8.52
C GLY A 72 10.19 0.70 8.49
N LEU A 73 9.03 0.92 7.88
CA LEU A 73 8.42 2.25 7.82
C LEU A 73 7.99 2.73 9.21
N ARG A 74 7.44 1.84 10.04
CA ARG A 74 7.01 2.19 11.39
C ARG A 74 8.16 2.52 12.34
N GLU A 75 9.34 1.94 12.10
CA GLU A 75 10.52 2.15 12.92
C GLU A 75 11.28 3.44 12.58
N TYR A 76 11.01 4.06 11.44
CA TYR A 76 11.64 5.30 11.03
C TYR A 76 10.65 6.45 11.22
N LYS A 77 11.00 7.41 12.08
CA LYS A 77 10.09 8.47 12.49
C LYS A 77 9.41 9.22 11.33
N PRO A 78 10.14 9.67 10.29
CA PRO A 78 9.50 10.38 9.17
C PRO A 78 8.47 9.56 8.37
N THR A 79 8.52 8.24 8.46
CA THR A 79 7.58 7.35 7.75
C THR A 79 6.64 6.60 8.69
N SER A 80 6.78 6.81 10.01
CA SER A 80 6.06 6.02 11.01
C SER A 80 4.55 6.13 10.92
N GLY A 81 4.03 7.24 10.40
CA GLY A 81 2.60 7.50 10.27
C GLY A 81 2.04 7.31 8.86
N VAL A 82 2.84 6.82 7.90
CA VAL A 82 2.36 6.63 6.53
C VAL A 82 1.21 5.63 6.50
N GLY A 83 0.16 5.91 5.71
CA GLY A 83 -0.91 4.96 5.49
C GLY A 83 -0.39 3.72 4.76
N PHE A 84 -0.85 2.54 5.16
CA PHE A 84 -0.36 1.30 4.57
C PHE A 84 -1.52 0.31 4.38
N ILE A 85 -1.71 -0.11 3.14
CA ILE A 85 -2.68 -1.15 2.79
C ILE A 85 -1.91 -2.34 2.26
N LEU A 86 -2.17 -3.50 2.86
CA LEU A 86 -1.56 -4.76 2.44
C LEU A 86 -2.52 -5.49 1.50
N VAL A 87 -2.00 -5.98 0.37
CA VAL A 87 -2.77 -6.78 -0.58
C VAL A 87 -2.27 -8.20 -0.54
N THR A 88 -3.16 -9.16 -0.28
CA THR A 88 -2.77 -10.55 -0.11
C THR A 88 -3.82 -11.51 -0.65
N GLY A 89 -3.38 -12.67 -1.10
CA GLY A 89 -4.28 -13.75 -1.51
C GLY A 89 -4.90 -14.51 -0.34
N SER A 90 -4.35 -14.37 0.86
CA SER A 90 -4.85 -15.07 2.05
C SER A 90 -4.67 -14.20 3.29
N ALA A 91 -5.77 -13.83 3.90
CA ALA A 91 -5.80 -13.03 5.13
C ALA A 91 -6.06 -13.94 6.33
N ASP A 92 -5.05 -14.75 6.67
CA ASP A 92 -5.18 -15.64 7.82
C ASP A 92 -5.01 -14.88 9.15
N LYS A 93 -5.31 -15.57 10.24
CA LYS A 93 -5.29 -14.99 11.57
C LYS A 93 -3.93 -14.44 11.97
N THR A 94 -2.88 -15.16 11.62
CA THR A 94 -1.50 -14.76 11.93
C THR A 94 -1.14 -13.48 11.23
N LEU A 95 -1.48 -13.38 9.94
CA LEU A 95 -1.22 -12.18 9.15
C LEU A 95 -1.94 -10.96 9.72
N VAL A 96 -3.23 -11.13 10.02
CA VAL A 96 -4.07 -10.05 10.57
C VAL A 96 -3.49 -9.55 11.90
N GLU A 97 -3.11 -10.47 12.78
CA GLU A 97 -2.57 -10.13 14.10
C GLU A 97 -1.21 -9.42 13.99
N ARG A 98 -0.32 -9.92 13.13
CA ARG A 98 0.97 -9.26 12.89
C ARG A 98 0.78 -7.87 12.30
N GLY A 99 -0.14 -7.73 11.37
CA GLY A 99 -0.48 -6.44 10.78
C GLY A 99 -0.97 -5.44 11.84
N ARG A 100 -1.85 -5.90 12.72
CA ARG A 100 -2.37 -5.06 13.80
C ARG A 100 -1.25 -4.56 14.73
N GLN A 101 -0.34 -5.44 15.10
CA GLN A 101 0.81 -5.07 15.94
C GLN A 101 1.69 -4.02 15.28
N LEU A 102 1.78 -4.01 13.95
CA LEU A 102 2.54 -3.04 13.18
C LEU A 102 1.71 -1.83 12.75
N ARG A 103 0.51 -1.71 13.26
CA ARG A 103 -0.42 -0.60 12.93
C ARG A 103 -0.74 -0.54 11.44
N LEU A 104 -1.02 -1.70 10.85
CA LEU A 104 -1.52 -1.81 9.49
C LEU A 104 -2.86 -1.06 9.41
N ASN A 105 -3.01 -0.19 8.42
CA ASN A 105 -4.22 0.60 8.29
C ASN A 105 -5.37 -0.17 7.67
N ASN A 106 -5.09 -0.99 6.66
CA ASN A 106 -6.12 -1.82 6.04
C ASN A 106 -5.52 -2.99 5.27
N LEU A 107 -6.37 -3.91 4.87
CA LEU A 107 -5.98 -5.12 4.16
C LEU A 107 -7.00 -5.40 3.08
N VAL A 108 -6.52 -5.75 1.89
CA VAL A 108 -7.34 -6.10 0.73
C VAL A 108 -6.98 -7.50 0.27
N THR A 109 -7.97 -8.34 0.07
CA THR A 109 -7.74 -9.71 -0.41
C THR A 109 -7.85 -9.78 -1.93
N LYS A 110 -7.01 -10.61 -2.54
CA LYS A 110 -7.07 -10.89 -3.98
C LYS A 110 -8.07 -12.02 -4.24
N PRO A 111 -8.84 -11.96 -5.31
CA PRO A 111 -8.94 -10.87 -6.27
C PRO A 111 -9.73 -9.69 -5.70
N PHE A 112 -9.33 -8.48 -6.05
CA PHE A 112 -10.03 -7.29 -5.62
C PHE A 112 -10.74 -6.63 -6.83
N THR A 113 -11.72 -5.77 -6.54
CA THR A 113 -12.36 -4.93 -7.54
C THR A 113 -11.92 -3.49 -7.36
N VAL A 114 -12.14 -2.65 -8.37
CA VAL A 114 -11.89 -1.20 -8.24
C VAL A 114 -12.68 -0.65 -7.07
N ALA A 115 -13.94 -1.05 -6.92
CA ALA A 115 -14.80 -0.60 -5.82
C ALA A 115 -14.27 -1.02 -4.45
N SER A 116 -13.81 -2.27 -4.30
CA SER A 116 -13.29 -2.75 -3.02
C SER A 116 -11.97 -2.06 -2.64
N LEU A 117 -11.11 -1.83 -3.63
CA LEU A 117 -9.86 -1.09 -3.39
C LEU A 117 -10.14 0.36 -3.02
N LYS A 118 -11.05 1.03 -3.74
CA LYS A 118 -11.46 2.40 -3.42
C LYS A 118 -12.00 2.49 -2.00
N GLY A 119 -12.88 1.57 -1.61
CA GLY A 119 -13.43 1.54 -0.26
C GLY A 119 -12.36 1.37 0.81
N ALA A 120 -11.38 0.49 0.55
CA ALA A 120 -10.27 0.29 1.47
C ALA A 120 -9.40 1.54 1.61
N ILE A 121 -9.14 2.24 0.52
CA ILE A 121 -8.38 3.49 0.54
C ILE A 121 -9.15 4.56 1.30
N GLU A 122 -10.43 4.74 1.02
CA GLU A 122 -11.26 5.76 1.68
C GLU A 122 -11.39 5.50 3.18
N ALA A 123 -11.37 4.25 3.61
CA ALA A 123 -11.37 3.90 5.03
C ALA A 123 -10.10 4.36 5.75
N VAL A 124 -9.01 4.55 5.02
CA VAL A 124 -7.72 4.99 5.59
C VAL A 124 -7.54 6.50 5.48
N VAL A 125 -7.83 7.08 4.33
CA VAL A 125 -7.49 8.48 4.04
C VAL A 125 -8.70 9.42 4.01
N GLY A 126 -9.89 8.87 3.99
CA GLY A 126 -11.11 9.66 3.87
C GLY A 126 -11.62 9.70 2.42
N LYS A 127 -12.71 10.40 2.22
CA LYS A 127 -13.43 10.48 0.94
C LYS A 127 -12.55 11.09 -0.15
N LEU A 128 -12.42 10.38 -1.27
CA LEU A 128 -11.55 10.80 -2.38
C LEU A 128 -12.19 11.85 -3.29
N ALA A 129 -13.50 11.84 -3.40
CA ALA A 129 -14.21 12.78 -4.25
C ALA A 129 -14.68 14.01 -3.51
#